data_4d1f633f130326ef732f6f7040da9371
#
_entry.id   4d1f633f130326ef732f6f7040da9371
#
_cell.length_a   1.000
_cell.length_b   1.000
_cell.length_c   1.000
_cell.angle_alpha   90.00
_cell.angle_beta   90.00
_cell.angle_gamma   90.00
#
_symmetry.space_group_name_H-M   'P 1'
#
loop_
_entity.id
_entity.type
_entity.pdbx_description
1 polymer ?
#
loop_
_entity_poly.entity_id
_entity_poly.type
_entity_poly.pdbx_seq_one_letter_code
_entity_poly.pdbx_strand_id
1 'polypeptide(L)'
;MGIRYDWQEAEIRAIYDTHALELIYQAASIHRQYHDSRKIQVCKLVSIKTGACPEDCSYCAQSSRYKTEVKPQSLLDKQTVVDIAKQAKESGVSRVCMGAAWREVRDNSQFEQVLDMVKEVTALDLEVCCTLGMLNESQAKRLEDAGLYAYNH
;
A
#
# COMPACT_ATOMS: atom_id res chain seq x y z
N MET A 1 24.04 -10.24 -9.88
CA MET A 1 23.21 -9.99 -11.09
C MET A 1 22.41 -8.73 -10.85
N GLY A 2 22.42 -7.76 -11.76
CA GLY A 2 21.58 -6.56 -11.66
C GLY A 2 20.13 -6.86 -12.06
N ILE A 3 19.24 -5.91 -11.78
CA ILE A 3 17.85 -5.96 -12.25
C ILE A 3 17.86 -5.93 -13.79
N ARG A 4 17.13 -6.83 -14.44
CA ARG A 4 16.99 -6.91 -15.90
C ARG A 4 15.67 -6.26 -16.34
N TYR A 5 15.71 -5.61 -17.51
CA TYR A 5 14.55 -4.96 -18.13
C TYR A 5 14.31 -5.45 -19.58
N ASP A 6 15.10 -6.44 -20.04
CA ASP A 6 15.17 -6.95 -21.42
C ASP A 6 14.58 -8.36 -21.56
N TRP A 7 13.63 -8.72 -20.70
CA TRP A 7 13.00 -10.03 -20.68
C TRP A 7 12.29 -10.35 -22.01
N GLN A 8 12.56 -11.56 -22.53
CA GLN A 8 11.85 -12.10 -23.69
C GLN A 8 10.71 -13.00 -23.23
N GLU A 9 9.62 -13.07 -24.02
CA GLU A 9 8.46 -13.89 -23.69
C GLU A 9 8.83 -15.36 -23.43
N ALA A 10 9.75 -15.90 -24.24
CA ALA A 10 10.20 -17.29 -24.08
C ALA A 10 10.89 -17.54 -22.72
N GLU A 11 11.65 -16.57 -22.20
CA GLU A 11 12.29 -16.68 -20.90
C GLU A 11 11.25 -16.64 -19.77
N ILE A 12 10.27 -15.74 -19.87
CA ILE A 12 9.17 -15.65 -18.90
C ILE A 12 8.37 -16.93 -18.89
N ARG A 13 8.04 -17.48 -20.07
CA ARG A 13 7.32 -18.75 -20.20
C ARG A 13 8.11 -19.91 -19.60
N ALA A 14 9.42 -19.97 -19.83
CA ALA A 14 10.28 -21.02 -19.24
C ALA A 14 10.26 -20.97 -17.70
N ILE A 15 10.26 -19.76 -17.11
CA ILE A 15 10.13 -19.59 -15.66
C ILE A 15 8.73 -20.05 -15.20
N TYR A 16 7.68 -19.66 -15.91
CA TYR A 16 6.31 -20.04 -15.58
C TYR A 16 6.09 -21.56 -15.62
N ASP A 17 6.71 -22.26 -16.59
CA ASP A 17 6.61 -23.70 -16.77
C ASP A 17 7.57 -24.49 -15.85
N THR A 18 8.39 -23.81 -15.05
CA THR A 18 9.30 -24.45 -14.08
C THR A 18 8.50 -25.17 -12.99
N HIS A 19 8.94 -26.39 -12.63
CA HIS A 19 8.31 -27.12 -11.51
C HIS A 19 8.35 -26.32 -10.20
N ALA A 20 7.25 -26.32 -9.45
CA ALA A 20 7.06 -25.45 -8.29
C ALA A 20 8.20 -25.53 -7.25
N LEU A 21 8.69 -26.74 -6.93
CA LEU A 21 9.78 -26.90 -5.96
C LEU A 21 11.10 -26.33 -6.47
N GLU A 22 11.40 -26.46 -7.76
CA GLU A 22 12.58 -25.86 -8.38
C GLU A 22 12.46 -24.33 -8.40
N LEU A 23 11.28 -23.80 -8.73
CA LEU A 23 11.02 -22.36 -8.73
C LEU A 23 11.18 -21.76 -7.31
N ILE A 24 10.69 -22.45 -6.28
CA ILE A 24 10.86 -22.05 -4.88
C ILE A 24 12.34 -22.04 -4.49
N TYR A 25 13.10 -23.05 -4.90
CA TYR A 25 14.53 -23.13 -4.62
C TYR A 25 15.32 -21.98 -5.28
N GLN A 26 15.05 -21.72 -6.57
CA GLN A 26 15.67 -20.62 -7.31
C GLN A 26 15.32 -19.26 -6.68
N ALA A 27 14.05 -19.02 -6.37
CA ALA A 27 13.59 -17.79 -5.71
C ALA A 27 14.26 -17.61 -4.34
N ALA A 28 14.32 -18.67 -3.52
CA ALA A 28 14.97 -18.64 -2.22
C ALA A 28 16.48 -18.38 -2.31
N SER A 29 17.13 -18.89 -3.36
CA SER A 29 18.57 -18.67 -3.60
C SER A 29 18.85 -17.21 -3.95
N ILE A 30 18.06 -16.63 -4.85
CA ILE A 30 18.16 -15.21 -5.20
C ILE A 30 17.84 -14.32 -3.99
N HIS A 31 16.77 -14.65 -3.25
CA HIS A 31 16.39 -13.89 -2.06
C HIS A 31 17.55 -13.81 -1.05
N ARG A 32 18.25 -14.91 -0.77
CA ARG A 32 19.38 -14.93 0.15
C ARG A 32 20.60 -14.14 -0.31
N GLN A 33 20.74 -13.89 -1.62
CA GLN A 33 21.83 -13.06 -2.15
C GLN A 33 21.63 -11.57 -1.88
N TYR A 34 20.39 -11.12 -1.82
CA TYR A 34 20.05 -9.69 -1.78
C TYR A 34 19.34 -9.24 -0.50
N HIS A 35 18.81 -10.18 0.28
CA HIS A 35 18.03 -9.92 1.48
C HIS A 35 18.42 -10.83 2.63
N ASP A 36 18.23 -10.35 3.86
CA ASP A 36 18.29 -11.21 5.05
C ASP A 36 17.04 -12.10 5.09
N SER A 37 17.23 -13.39 4.84
CA SER A 37 16.13 -14.37 4.77
C SER A 37 15.38 -14.60 6.09
N ARG A 38 15.88 -14.02 7.19
CA ARG A 38 15.25 -14.08 8.53
C ARG A 38 14.43 -12.85 8.85
N LYS A 39 14.46 -11.81 7.98
CA LYS A 39 13.68 -10.60 8.15
C LYS A 39 12.39 -10.69 7.36
N ILE A 40 11.27 -10.48 8.05
CA ILE A 40 9.94 -10.38 7.45
C ILE A 40 9.39 -8.99 7.75
N GLN A 41 8.95 -8.29 6.71
CA GLN A 41 8.25 -7.03 6.89
C GLN A 41 6.80 -7.32 7.30
N VAL A 42 6.40 -6.80 8.46
CA VAL A 42 5.02 -6.88 8.92
C VAL A 42 4.32 -5.56 8.66
N CYS A 43 3.19 -5.61 7.96
CA CYS A 43 2.42 -4.43 7.57
C CYS A 43 1.04 -4.43 8.24
N LYS A 44 0.57 -3.24 8.64
CA LYS A 44 -0.80 -3.01 9.10
C LYS A 44 -1.55 -2.23 8.04
N LEU A 45 -2.64 -2.81 7.52
CA LEU A 45 -3.57 -2.08 6.66
C LEU A 45 -4.60 -1.34 7.52
N VAL A 46 -4.81 -0.07 7.22
CA VAL A 46 -5.83 0.78 7.83
C VAL A 46 -6.71 1.35 6.72
N SER A 47 -8.00 0.98 6.70
CA SER A 47 -8.97 1.62 5.82
C SER A 47 -9.35 2.97 6.44
N ILE A 48 -8.72 4.04 6.00
CA ILE A 48 -8.97 5.39 6.55
C ILE A 48 -10.28 5.99 6.03
N LYS A 49 -10.77 5.53 4.86
CA LYS A 49 -12.13 5.78 4.37
C LYS A 49 -12.63 4.54 3.66
N THR A 50 -13.78 4.02 4.08
CA THR A 50 -14.34 2.75 3.61
C THR A 50 -15.61 2.98 2.78
N GLY A 51 -15.73 2.23 1.68
CA GLY A 51 -16.95 2.13 0.87
C GLY A 51 -17.33 3.39 0.09
N ALA A 52 -18.40 3.30 -0.68
CA ALA A 52 -18.91 4.34 -1.59
C ALA A 52 -17.84 4.90 -2.54
N CYS A 53 -16.89 4.08 -2.98
CA CYS A 53 -15.94 4.46 -4.02
C CYS A 53 -16.67 4.60 -5.36
N PRO A 54 -16.54 5.71 -6.09
CA PRO A 54 -17.21 5.89 -7.37
C PRO A 54 -16.53 5.14 -8.53
N GLU A 55 -15.39 4.48 -8.29
CA GLU A 55 -14.67 3.70 -9.29
C GLU A 55 -15.36 2.35 -9.57
N ASP A 56 -15.09 1.79 -10.76
CA ASP A 56 -15.71 0.57 -11.27
C ASP A 56 -14.73 -0.62 -11.32
N CYS A 57 -14.00 -0.86 -10.25
CA CYS A 57 -13.12 -2.02 -10.15
C CYS A 57 -13.97 -3.27 -9.86
N SER A 58 -14.09 -4.17 -10.82
CA SER A 58 -14.99 -5.34 -10.78
C SER A 58 -14.76 -6.30 -9.62
N TYR A 59 -13.57 -6.32 -9.04
CA TYR A 59 -13.21 -7.16 -7.89
C TYR A 59 -13.33 -6.45 -6.53
N CYS A 60 -13.61 -5.13 -6.53
CA CYS A 60 -13.51 -4.33 -5.31
C CYS A 60 -14.87 -4.20 -4.60
N ALA A 61 -14.96 -4.74 -3.41
CA ALA A 61 -16.16 -4.66 -2.58
C ALA A 61 -16.48 -3.23 -2.10
N GLN A 62 -15.57 -2.27 -2.24
CA GLN A 62 -15.79 -0.88 -1.82
C GLN A 62 -16.43 0.00 -2.91
N SER A 63 -16.56 -0.52 -4.15
CA SER A 63 -17.21 0.20 -5.25
C SER A 63 -18.70 0.41 -4.96
N SER A 64 -19.19 1.63 -5.22
CA SER A 64 -20.62 1.95 -5.11
C SER A 64 -21.47 1.34 -6.24
N ARG A 65 -20.83 0.75 -7.26
CA ARG A 65 -21.51 0.13 -8.41
C ARG A 65 -21.99 -1.29 -8.12
N TYR A 66 -21.46 -1.93 -7.09
CA TYR A 66 -21.79 -3.30 -6.74
C TYR A 66 -22.53 -3.38 -5.39
N LYS A 67 -23.49 -4.30 -5.29
CA LYS A 67 -24.17 -4.59 -4.04
C LYS A 67 -23.29 -5.48 -3.18
N THR A 68 -22.69 -4.90 -2.16
CA THR A 68 -21.85 -5.60 -1.18
C THR A 68 -22.32 -5.27 0.25
N GLU A 69 -21.80 -6.00 1.23
CA GLU A 69 -22.11 -5.75 2.65
C GLU A 69 -21.27 -4.61 3.26
N VAL A 70 -20.37 -4.00 2.47
CA VAL A 70 -19.49 -2.91 2.92
C VAL A 70 -20.34 -1.67 3.20
N LYS A 71 -20.38 -1.25 4.46
CA LYS A 71 -21.03 -0.01 4.88
C LYS A 71 -20.10 1.17 4.69
N PRO A 72 -20.53 2.22 3.98
CA PRO A 72 -19.73 3.43 3.82
C PRO A 72 -19.41 4.09 5.16
N GLN A 73 -18.16 4.50 5.32
CA GLN A 73 -17.65 5.26 6.47
C GLN A 73 -16.94 6.50 5.97
N SER A 74 -17.06 7.59 6.70
CA SER A 74 -16.31 8.82 6.44
C SER A 74 -14.81 8.61 6.71
N LEU A 75 -14.00 9.59 6.28
CA LEU A 75 -12.58 9.61 6.61
C LEU A 75 -12.41 9.59 8.14
N LEU A 76 -11.56 8.70 8.62
CA LEU A 76 -11.20 8.63 10.03
C LEU A 76 -10.52 9.93 10.47
N ASP A 77 -10.68 10.29 11.73
CA ASP A 77 -9.89 11.38 12.30
C ASP A 77 -8.41 10.98 12.46
N LYS A 78 -7.53 11.99 12.45
CA LYS A 78 -6.09 11.80 12.54
C LYS A 78 -5.68 11.04 13.81
N GLN A 79 -6.28 11.37 14.95
CA GLN A 79 -5.91 10.77 16.22
C GLN A 79 -6.19 9.26 16.24
N THR A 80 -7.32 8.83 15.71
CA THR A 80 -7.66 7.41 15.56
C THR A 80 -6.60 6.66 14.75
N VAL A 81 -6.15 7.23 13.62
CA VAL A 81 -5.12 6.61 12.77
C VAL A 81 -3.77 6.52 13.49
N VAL A 82 -3.38 7.58 14.19
CA VAL A 82 -2.14 7.62 14.99
C VAL A 82 -2.17 6.58 16.11
N ASP A 83 -3.29 6.41 16.79
CA ASP A 83 -3.43 5.42 17.87
C ASP A 83 -3.36 3.99 17.34
N ILE A 84 -3.98 3.72 16.19
CA ILE A 84 -3.83 2.43 15.49
C ILE A 84 -2.36 2.19 15.10
N ALA A 85 -1.66 3.20 14.60
CA ALA A 85 -0.26 3.10 14.21
C ALA A 85 0.66 2.82 15.42
N LYS A 86 0.42 3.45 16.58
CA LYS A 86 1.15 3.18 17.83
C LYS A 86 0.97 1.73 18.27
N GLN A 87 -0.27 1.24 18.33
CA GLN A 87 -0.56 -0.16 18.67
C GLN A 87 0.09 -1.14 17.70
N ALA A 88 0.08 -0.81 16.40
CA ALA A 88 0.75 -1.61 15.39
C ALA A 88 2.26 -1.67 15.61
N LYS A 89 2.91 -0.52 15.91
CA LYS A 89 4.34 -0.45 16.23
C LYS A 89 4.69 -1.33 17.45
N GLU A 90 3.91 -1.25 18.51
CA GLU A 90 4.08 -2.09 19.72
C GLU A 90 3.97 -3.58 19.41
N SER A 91 3.20 -3.95 18.38
CA SER A 91 3.06 -5.33 17.90
C SER A 91 4.14 -5.75 16.90
N GLY A 92 5.20 -4.94 16.68
CA GLY A 92 6.31 -5.25 15.78
C GLY A 92 6.04 -4.96 14.29
N VAL A 93 4.99 -4.19 13.98
CA VAL A 93 4.73 -3.70 12.63
C VAL A 93 5.77 -2.66 12.24
N SER A 94 6.31 -2.76 11.03
CA SER A 94 7.28 -1.79 10.47
C SER A 94 6.69 -0.88 9.40
N ARG A 95 5.52 -1.20 8.85
CA ARG A 95 4.83 -0.42 7.81
C ARG A 95 3.33 -0.32 8.06
N VAL A 96 2.80 0.90 7.96
CA VAL A 96 1.35 1.14 7.95
C VAL A 96 0.91 1.53 6.55
N CYS A 97 -0.07 0.80 6.02
CA CYS A 97 -0.67 1.07 4.72
C CYS A 97 -2.05 1.70 4.93
N MET A 98 -2.25 2.92 4.46
CA MET A 98 -3.52 3.65 4.58
C MET A 98 -4.27 3.61 3.25
N GLY A 99 -5.48 3.04 3.26
CA GLY A 99 -6.34 2.96 2.08
C GLY A 99 -7.57 3.84 2.21
N ALA A 100 -7.89 4.62 1.17
CA ALA A 100 -9.14 5.38 1.08
C ALA A 100 -9.93 4.96 -0.17
N ALA A 101 -11.21 4.71 0.00
CA ALA A 101 -12.13 4.38 -1.08
C ALA A 101 -12.45 5.65 -1.93
N TRP A 102 -11.45 6.15 -2.64
CA TRP A 102 -11.52 7.26 -3.59
C TRP A 102 -11.15 6.80 -4.99
N ARG A 103 -11.77 7.42 -5.98
CA ARG A 103 -11.33 7.29 -7.38
C ARG A 103 -10.07 8.13 -7.63
N GLU A 104 -10.04 9.32 -7.07
CA GLU A 104 -8.96 10.30 -7.23
C GLU A 104 -8.85 11.16 -5.98
N VAL A 105 -7.66 11.66 -5.73
CA VAL A 105 -7.42 12.68 -4.70
C VAL A 105 -7.90 14.04 -5.21
N ARG A 106 -8.53 14.80 -4.32
CA ARG A 106 -8.93 16.20 -4.57
C ARG A 106 -8.24 17.11 -3.58
N ASP A 107 -7.79 18.27 -4.05
CA ASP A 107 -7.17 19.29 -3.19
C ASP A 107 -8.24 19.95 -2.30
N ASN A 108 -8.47 19.33 -1.16
CA ASN A 108 -9.48 19.74 -0.19
C ASN A 108 -9.01 19.40 1.25
N SER A 109 -9.82 19.74 2.25
CA SER A 109 -9.52 19.50 3.66
C SER A 109 -9.29 18.03 4.02
N GLN A 110 -9.89 17.07 3.30
CA GLN A 110 -9.67 15.66 3.54
C GLN A 110 -8.26 15.24 3.10
N PHE A 111 -7.75 15.77 2.00
CA PHE A 111 -6.38 15.51 1.57
C PHE A 111 -5.36 16.12 2.52
N GLU A 112 -5.61 17.35 3.02
CA GLU A 112 -4.76 17.96 4.07
C GLU A 112 -4.71 17.07 5.31
N GLN A 113 -5.85 16.53 5.73
CA GLN A 113 -5.93 15.60 6.85
C GLN A 113 -5.12 14.32 6.62
N VAL A 114 -5.14 13.77 5.40
CA VAL A 114 -4.32 12.59 5.04
C VAL A 114 -2.83 12.92 5.06
N LEU A 115 -2.41 14.09 4.56
CA LEU A 115 -1.02 14.54 4.65
C LEU A 115 -0.55 14.63 6.10
N ASP A 116 -1.40 15.15 6.99
CA ASP A 116 -1.10 15.20 8.42
C ASP A 116 -1.03 13.79 9.05
N MET A 117 -1.90 12.84 8.64
CA MET A 117 -1.80 11.45 9.06
C MET A 117 -0.46 10.84 8.63
N VAL A 118 -0.02 11.06 7.38
CA VAL A 118 1.27 10.57 6.87
C VAL A 118 2.40 11.09 7.74
N LYS A 119 2.46 12.40 8.01
CA LYS A 119 3.51 13.03 8.84
C LYS A 119 3.56 12.43 10.24
N GLU A 120 2.42 12.32 10.90
CA GLU A 120 2.34 11.82 12.28
C GLU A 120 2.74 10.34 12.39
N VAL A 121 2.31 9.51 11.42
CA VAL A 121 2.68 8.09 11.41
C VAL A 121 4.16 7.89 11.06
N THR A 122 4.70 8.68 10.12
CA THR A 122 6.14 8.69 9.79
C THR A 122 6.98 9.11 11.02
N ALA A 123 6.51 10.07 11.80
CA ALA A 123 7.18 10.51 13.03
C ALA A 123 7.26 9.41 14.11
N LEU A 124 6.50 8.32 13.95
CA LEU A 124 6.62 7.11 14.78
C LEU A 124 7.71 6.14 14.31
N ASP A 125 8.58 6.50 13.37
CA ASP A 125 9.55 5.59 12.70
C ASP A 125 8.88 4.39 12.02
N LEU A 126 7.71 4.60 11.43
CA LEU A 126 7.01 3.63 10.62
C LEU A 126 7.10 4.04 9.14
N GLU A 127 7.32 3.09 8.26
CA GLU A 127 7.11 3.32 6.83
C GLU A 127 5.60 3.52 6.56
N VAL A 128 5.26 4.53 5.77
CA VAL A 128 3.87 4.78 5.38
C VAL A 128 3.67 4.47 3.92
N CYS A 129 2.65 3.66 3.63
CA CYS A 129 2.17 3.36 2.29
C CYS A 129 0.74 3.90 2.13
N CYS A 130 0.41 4.45 0.98
CA CYS A 130 -0.95 4.91 0.71
C CYS A 130 -1.52 4.33 -0.58
N THR A 131 -2.86 4.12 -0.57
CA THR A 131 -3.70 3.84 -1.74
C THR A 131 -4.89 4.79 -1.67
N LEU A 132 -4.86 5.88 -2.43
CA LEU A 132 -5.83 6.97 -2.36
C LEU A 132 -6.56 7.22 -3.70
N GLY A 133 -6.38 6.32 -4.68
CA GLY A 133 -6.84 6.52 -6.03
C GLY A 133 -5.83 7.29 -6.89
N MET A 134 -6.27 7.93 -7.97
CA MET A 134 -5.39 8.66 -8.88
C MET A 134 -4.83 9.92 -8.25
N LEU A 135 -3.56 10.21 -8.54
CA LEU A 135 -2.84 11.42 -8.13
C LEU A 135 -2.42 12.24 -9.35
N ASN A 136 -2.31 13.54 -9.18
CA ASN A 136 -1.50 14.38 -10.04
C ASN A 136 -0.07 14.55 -9.46
N GLU A 137 0.83 15.13 -10.23
CA GLU A 137 2.23 15.31 -9.86
C GLU A 137 2.39 16.15 -8.57
N SER A 138 1.63 17.24 -8.43
CA SER A 138 1.65 18.10 -7.24
C SER A 138 1.23 17.34 -5.98
N GLN A 139 0.18 16.51 -6.08
CA GLN A 139 -0.30 15.69 -4.96
C GLN A 139 0.70 14.60 -4.59
N ALA A 140 1.32 13.96 -5.58
CA ALA A 140 2.38 12.98 -5.34
C ALA A 140 3.57 13.62 -4.61
N LYS A 141 4.01 14.81 -5.07
CA LYS A 141 5.08 15.57 -4.40
C LYS A 141 4.73 15.94 -2.96
N ARG A 142 3.51 16.37 -2.69
CA ARG A 142 3.06 16.72 -1.34
C ARG A 142 3.04 15.51 -0.40
N LEU A 143 2.67 14.32 -0.91
CA LEU A 143 2.75 13.07 -0.14
C LEU A 143 4.21 12.68 0.16
N GLU A 144 5.10 12.80 -0.83
CA GLU A 144 6.54 12.60 -0.64
C GLU A 144 7.09 13.55 0.45
N ASP A 145 6.78 14.84 0.36
CA ASP A 145 7.20 15.87 1.31
C ASP A 145 6.63 15.62 2.72
N ALA A 146 5.48 14.96 2.82
CA ALA A 146 4.90 14.51 4.09
C ALA A 146 5.59 13.27 4.67
N GLY A 147 6.50 12.62 3.94
CA GLY A 147 7.23 11.43 4.36
C GLY A 147 6.64 10.11 3.88
N LEU A 148 5.79 10.13 2.85
CA LEU A 148 5.27 8.90 2.27
C LEU A 148 6.40 8.05 1.67
N TYR A 149 6.47 6.78 2.07
CA TYR A 149 7.46 5.83 1.59
C TYR A 149 7.07 5.17 0.26
N ALA A 150 5.81 4.79 0.11
CA ALA A 150 5.31 4.09 -1.08
C ALA A 150 3.86 4.47 -1.40
N TYR A 151 3.53 4.41 -2.69
CA TYR A 151 2.18 4.61 -3.19
C TYR A 151 1.80 3.46 -4.13
N ASN A 152 0.57 2.98 -4.03
CA ASN A 152 -0.02 2.02 -4.96
C ASN A 152 -1.44 2.44 -5.34
N HIS A 153 -1.85 1.97 -6.50
CA HIS A 153 -3.17 2.25 -7.05
C HIS A 153 -3.77 0.97 -7.65
#